data_4d17d0fb61493d707ba03feb54312ca6
#
_entry.id   4d17d0fb61493d707ba03feb54312ca6
#
_cell.length_a   1.000
_cell.length_b   1.000
_cell.length_c   1.000
_cell.angle_alpha   90.00
_cell.angle_beta   90.00
_cell.angle_gamma   90.00
#
_symmetry.space_group_name_H-M   'P 1'
#
loop_
_entity.id
_entity.type
_entity.pdbx_description
1 polymer ?
#
loop_
_entity_poly.entity_id
_entity_poly.type
_entity_poly.pdbx_seq_one_letter_code
_entity_poly.pdbx_strand_id
1 'polypeptide(L)'
;MSNIYDINTTQSNNAKVKSFYDRAMKELIDFYGVNWTENTPVIYLVNSRESFDIISGYQTEDWVVGRALSYNKLLLLSPESYEKESRHKYSDEEYYSLLKHELSHLFYMIFSQGKGPIWLDEGFAIYTSDQLKTKEKPQEFKTFIKYYSHEDEDVYSEAGFVVEGLIKKFGKEKVIGFLKVLPNLNSEEDFNKEFEKYFDVELGYKDLQCLL
;
A
#
# COMPACT_ATOMS: atom_id res chain seq x y z
N MET A 1 3.11 -12.50 31.81
CA MET A 1 3.56 -11.11 31.80
C MET A 1 2.40 -10.26 31.33
N SER A 2 2.15 -9.10 31.95
CA SER A 2 1.09 -8.21 31.49
C SER A 2 1.56 -7.49 30.22
N ASN A 3 0.72 -7.44 29.18
CA ASN A 3 0.98 -6.72 27.94
C ASN A 3 0.37 -5.30 28.03
N ILE A 4 0.80 -4.53 29.04
CA ILE A 4 0.33 -3.16 29.29
C ILE A 4 1.50 -2.23 29.05
N TYR A 5 1.30 -1.27 28.16
CA TYR A 5 2.32 -0.30 27.76
C TYR A 5 1.81 1.13 27.90
N ASP A 6 2.63 2.02 28.44
CA ASP A 6 2.34 3.45 28.49
C ASP A 6 2.89 4.12 27.24
N ILE A 7 1.99 4.68 26.42
CA ILE A 7 2.36 5.39 25.19
C ILE A 7 2.16 6.88 25.40
N ASN A 8 3.27 7.63 25.44
CA ASN A 8 3.25 9.08 25.49
C ASN A 8 3.41 9.63 24.06
N THR A 9 2.42 10.39 23.59
CA THR A 9 2.46 11.01 22.24
C THR A 9 2.62 12.51 22.35
N THR A 10 3.46 13.06 21.49
CA THR A 10 3.59 14.51 21.27
C THR A 10 3.42 14.80 19.79
N GLN A 11 2.87 15.98 19.47
CA GLN A 11 2.79 16.38 18.08
C GLN A 11 4.20 16.52 17.48
N SER A 12 4.44 15.86 16.34
CA SER A 12 5.74 15.95 15.67
C SER A 12 5.98 17.37 15.11
N ASN A 13 7.17 17.90 15.38
CA ASN A 13 7.65 19.16 14.81
C ASN A 13 8.52 18.94 13.55
N ASN A 14 8.58 17.70 13.02
CA ASN A 14 9.37 17.39 11.82
C ASN A 14 8.69 18.00 10.59
N ALA A 15 9.14 19.19 10.21
CA ALA A 15 8.59 19.97 9.09
C ALA A 15 8.71 19.21 7.75
N LYS A 16 9.76 18.37 7.59
CA LYS A 16 9.97 17.57 6.38
C LYS A 16 8.91 16.49 6.25
N VAL A 17 8.69 15.69 7.29
CA VAL A 17 7.64 14.64 7.28
C VAL A 17 6.27 15.26 7.07
N LYS A 18 5.99 16.40 7.67
CA LYS A 18 4.75 17.14 7.43
C LYS A 18 4.59 17.54 5.96
N SER A 19 5.65 18.07 5.34
CA SER A 19 5.64 18.41 3.91
C SER A 19 5.41 17.19 3.02
N PHE A 20 6.01 16.04 3.37
CA PHE A 20 5.79 14.78 2.66
C PHE A 20 4.34 14.33 2.77
N TYR A 21 3.77 14.39 3.97
CA TYR A 21 2.36 14.06 4.21
C TYR A 21 1.43 14.94 3.38
N ASP A 22 1.58 16.27 3.46
CA ASP A 22 0.71 17.20 2.75
C ASP A 22 0.76 16.98 1.23
N ARG A 23 1.96 16.74 0.69
CA ARG A 23 2.17 16.43 -0.72
C ARG A 23 1.55 15.09 -1.11
N ALA A 24 1.80 14.02 -0.34
CA ALA A 24 1.27 12.69 -0.62
C ALA A 24 -0.26 12.67 -0.56
N MET A 25 -0.87 13.31 0.44
CA MET A 25 -2.32 13.44 0.55
C MET A 25 -2.91 14.12 -0.68
N LYS A 26 -2.32 15.23 -1.13
CA LYS A 26 -2.78 15.92 -2.34
C LYS A 26 -2.71 15.01 -3.56
N GLU A 27 -1.57 14.36 -3.80
CA GLU A 27 -1.38 13.48 -4.97
C GLU A 27 -2.33 12.28 -4.96
N LEU A 28 -2.59 11.69 -3.77
CA LEU A 28 -3.53 10.57 -3.64
C LEU A 28 -4.99 11.02 -3.78
N ILE A 29 -5.37 12.16 -3.23
CA ILE A 29 -6.68 12.78 -3.45
C ILE A 29 -6.93 12.97 -4.95
N ASP A 30 -5.96 13.53 -5.67
CA ASP A 30 -6.05 13.75 -7.12
C ASP A 30 -6.11 12.43 -7.91
N PHE A 31 -5.34 11.43 -7.46
CA PHE A 31 -5.32 10.12 -8.11
C PHE A 31 -6.62 9.34 -7.92
N TYR A 32 -7.07 9.20 -6.68
CA TYR A 32 -8.27 8.41 -6.35
C TYR A 32 -9.59 9.17 -6.57
N GLY A 33 -9.54 10.49 -6.75
CA GLY A 33 -10.74 11.33 -6.91
C GLY A 33 -11.58 11.40 -5.64
N VAL A 34 -10.95 11.31 -4.45
CA VAL A 34 -11.61 11.36 -3.14
C VAL A 34 -11.18 12.61 -2.41
N ASN A 35 -12.12 13.46 -2.03
CA ASN A 35 -11.81 14.59 -1.15
C ASN A 35 -11.86 14.17 0.32
N TRP A 36 -10.71 13.82 0.87
CA TRP A 36 -10.58 13.39 2.27
C TRP A 36 -10.23 14.58 3.17
N THR A 37 -11.23 15.23 3.75
CA THR A 37 -11.09 16.43 4.57
C THR A 37 -11.42 16.22 6.05
N GLU A 38 -12.14 15.14 6.39
CA GLU A 38 -12.52 14.80 7.76
C GLU A 38 -11.88 13.49 8.18
N ASN A 39 -11.46 13.39 9.45
CA ASN A 39 -10.78 12.21 9.99
C ASN A 39 -9.57 11.79 9.13
N THR A 40 -8.81 12.78 8.67
CA THR A 40 -7.62 12.55 7.84
C THR A 40 -6.63 11.61 8.53
N PRO A 41 -5.80 10.90 7.77
CA PRO A 41 -4.82 9.97 8.32
C PRO A 41 -3.92 10.57 9.39
N VAL A 42 -3.72 9.84 10.47
CA VAL A 42 -2.77 10.16 11.54
C VAL A 42 -1.57 9.23 11.42
N ILE A 43 -0.38 9.80 11.43
CA ILE A 43 0.88 9.04 11.38
C ILE A 43 1.51 9.02 12.77
N TYR A 44 1.79 7.83 13.27
CA TYR A 44 2.60 7.60 14.45
C TYR A 44 4.04 7.31 14.02
N LEU A 45 4.96 8.19 14.43
CA LEU A 45 6.39 7.99 14.21
C LEU A 45 7.01 7.35 15.47
N VAL A 46 7.68 6.24 15.30
CA VAL A 46 8.39 5.55 16.39
C VAL A 46 9.89 5.49 16.12
N ASN A 47 10.68 5.53 17.21
CA ASN A 47 12.13 5.68 17.15
C ASN A 47 12.89 4.35 17.36
N SER A 48 12.17 3.23 17.48
CA SER A 48 12.81 1.92 17.66
C SER A 48 11.95 0.81 17.06
N ARG A 49 12.60 -0.27 16.65
CA ARG A 49 11.95 -1.52 16.22
C ARG A 49 11.09 -2.10 17.33
N GLU A 50 11.57 -2.07 18.57
CA GLU A 50 10.80 -2.56 19.71
C GLU A 50 9.45 -1.84 19.85
N SER A 51 9.43 -0.50 19.75
CA SER A 51 8.17 0.26 19.77
C SER A 51 7.28 -0.04 18.57
N PHE A 52 7.87 -0.24 17.40
CA PHE A 52 7.15 -0.60 16.19
C PHE A 52 6.46 -1.97 16.35
N ASP A 53 7.18 -2.98 16.85
CA ASP A 53 6.67 -4.33 17.08
C ASP A 53 5.59 -4.36 18.19
N ILE A 54 5.80 -3.63 19.28
CA ILE A 54 4.80 -3.51 20.37
C ILE A 54 3.48 -2.95 19.83
N ILE A 55 3.53 -1.86 19.06
CA ILE A 55 2.32 -1.24 18.51
C ILE A 55 1.71 -2.12 17.40
N SER A 56 2.54 -2.82 16.64
CA SER A 56 2.10 -3.77 15.63
C SER A 56 1.43 -5.02 16.22
N GLY A 57 1.76 -5.36 17.48
CA GLY A 57 1.22 -6.54 18.18
C GLY A 57 1.97 -7.84 17.89
N TYR A 58 3.04 -7.79 17.11
CA TYR A 58 3.92 -8.93 16.80
C TYR A 58 5.30 -8.45 16.36
N GLN A 59 6.27 -9.35 16.37
CA GLN A 59 7.62 -9.07 15.88
C GLN A 59 7.58 -8.98 14.34
N THR A 60 7.98 -7.82 13.81
CA THR A 60 8.03 -7.57 12.37
C THR A 60 9.41 -7.87 11.81
N GLU A 61 9.46 -8.20 10.50
CA GLU A 61 10.70 -8.35 9.78
C GLU A 61 11.42 -6.99 9.64
N ASP A 62 12.73 -7.02 9.44
CA ASP A 62 13.57 -5.82 9.39
C ASP A 62 13.33 -4.93 8.17
N TRP A 63 12.67 -5.46 7.14
CA TRP A 63 12.26 -4.71 5.96
C TRP A 63 10.93 -3.96 6.15
N VAL A 64 10.12 -4.33 7.14
CA VAL A 64 8.85 -3.65 7.43
C VAL A 64 9.13 -2.35 8.16
N VAL A 65 8.89 -1.23 7.54
CA VAL A 65 9.21 0.12 8.05
C VAL A 65 7.98 1.03 8.18
N GLY A 66 6.85 0.57 7.65
CA GLY A 66 5.54 1.21 7.73
C GLY A 66 4.44 0.18 7.79
N ARG A 67 3.28 0.57 8.27
CA ARG A 67 2.05 -0.20 8.15
C ARG A 67 0.80 0.58 8.51
N ALA A 68 -0.32 0.21 7.89
CA ALA A 68 -1.63 0.65 8.32
C ALA A 68 -2.05 -0.07 9.62
N LEU A 69 -2.46 0.71 10.63
CA LEU A 69 -3.02 0.19 11.88
C LEU A 69 -4.55 0.13 11.86
N SER A 70 -5.16 1.03 11.12
CA SER A 70 -6.62 1.12 10.96
C SER A 70 -6.93 1.99 9.74
N TYR A 71 -8.21 2.21 9.45
CA TYR A 71 -8.68 3.02 8.30
C TYR A 71 -8.09 4.43 8.19
N ASN A 72 -7.54 4.99 9.27
CA ASN A 72 -6.94 6.32 9.26
C ASN A 72 -5.71 6.44 10.17
N LYS A 73 -5.03 5.36 10.46
CA LYS A 73 -3.83 5.37 11.32
C LYS A 73 -2.71 4.59 10.69
N LEU A 74 -1.57 5.22 10.58
CA LEU A 74 -0.32 4.64 10.10
C LEU A 74 0.73 4.61 11.20
N LEU A 75 1.57 3.60 11.18
CA LEU A 75 2.78 3.49 11.98
C LEU A 75 3.98 3.51 11.03
N LEU A 76 4.95 4.38 11.30
CA LEU A 76 6.20 4.45 10.54
C LEU A 76 7.39 4.50 11.50
N LEU A 77 8.51 3.89 11.13
CA LEU A 77 9.79 4.24 11.74
C LEU A 77 10.12 5.70 11.42
N SER A 78 10.60 6.45 12.43
CA SER A 78 10.97 7.85 12.21
C SER A 78 12.16 7.97 11.24
N PRO A 79 12.32 9.09 10.52
CA PRO A 79 13.48 9.32 9.64
C PRO A 79 14.82 9.10 10.35
N GLU A 80 14.91 9.50 11.62
CA GLU A 80 16.11 9.42 12.45
C GLU A 80 16.50 7.97 12.80
N SER A 81 15.51 7.07 12.79
CA SER A 81 15.68 5.65 13.14
C SER A 81 15.64 4.72 11.95
N TYR A 82 15.24 5.21 10.79
CA TYR A 82 14.97 4.41 9.60
C TYR A 82 16.10 3.45 9.23
N GLU A 83 17.33 3.96 9.03
CA GLU A 83 18.49 3.12 8.70
C GLU A 83 19.00 2.25 9.85
N LYS A 84 18.79 2.69 11.11
CA LYS A 84 19.30 1.97 12.28
C LYS A 84 18.44 0.77 12.66
N GLU A 85 17.15 0.90 12.39
CA GLU A 85 16.13 -0.03 12.83
C GLU A 85 15.58 -0.90 11.67
N SER A 86 16.13 -0.72 10.46
CA SER A 86 15.75 -1.51 9.29
C SER A 86 16.93 -1.77 8.35
N ARG A 87 16.72 -2.63 7.35
CA ARG A 87 17.72 -2.88 6.30
C ARG A 87 17.73 -1.83 5.18
N HIS A 88 16.83 -0.86 5.23
CA HIS A 88 16.71 0.18 4.20
C HIS A 88 17.72 1.30 4.39
N LYS A 89 18.04 1.99 3.28
CA LYS A 89 18.80 3.23 3.29
C LYS A 89 17.87 4.42 3.27
N TYR A 90 18.18 5.43 4.07
CA TYR A 90 17.39 6.64 4.09
C TYR A 90 17.78 7.56 2.92
N SER A 91 16.79 8.01 2.19
CA SER A 91 16.79 9.25 1.42
C SER A 91 15.43 9.93 1.55
N ASP A 92 15.35 11.20 1.20
CA ASP A 92 14.07 11.93 1.25
C ASP A 92 13.06 11.31 0.26
N GLU A 93 13.53 10.87 -0.90
CA GLU A 93 12.73 10.24 -1.93
C GLU A 93 12.20 8.88 -1.47
N GLU A 94 13.07 8.05 -0.89
CA GLU A 94 12.71 6.73 -0.36
C GLU A 94 11.66 6.88 0.74
N TYR A 95 11.91 7.76 1.71
CA TYR A 95 11.00 7.96 2.82
C TYR A 95 9.67 8.59 2.39
N TYR A 96 9.70 9.50 1.41
CA TYR A 96 8.48 10.03 0.80
C TYR A 96 7.67 8.94 0.09
N SER A 97 8.33 8.09 -0.69
CA SER A 97 7.69 6.98 -1.38
C SER A 97 7.07 5.98 -0.40
N LEU A 98 7.77 5.64 0.68
CA LEU A 98 7.22 4.82 1.76
C LEU A 98 5.96 5.45 2.36
N LEU A 99 6.03 6.71 2.79
CA LEU A 99 4.90 7.40 3.40
C LEU A 99 3.69 7.43 2.46
N LYS A 100 3.92 7.68 1.16
CA LYS A 100 2.87 7.70 0.15
C LYS A 100 2.30 6.30 -0.13
N HIS A 101 3.15 5.25 -0.08
CA HIS A 101 2.75 3.85 -0.17
C HIS A 101 1.76 3.49 0.96
N GLU A 102 2.13 3.77 2.20
CA GLU A 102 1.29 3.47 3.36
C GLU A 102 -0.03 4.28 3.35
N LEU A 103 0.02 5.53 2.93
CA LEU A 103 -1.19 6.33 2.74
C LEU A 103 -2.09 5.75 1.65
N SER A 104 -1.53 5.20 0.58
CA SER A 104 -2.30 4.60 -0.51
C SER A 104 -3.16 3.44 -0.04
N HIS A 105 -2.68 2.59 0.88
CA HIS A 105 -3.49 1.54 1.49
C HIS A 105 -4.76 2.11 2.15
N LEU A 106 -4.66 3.25 2.83
CA LEU A 106 -5.84 3.87 3.44
C LEU A 106 -6.84 4.38 2.39
N PHE A 107 -6.37 4.93 1.27
CA PHE A 107 -7.23 5.30 0.16
C PHE A 107 -7.87 4.09 -0.52
N TYR A 108 -7.10 3.00 -0.72
CA TYR A 108 -7.63 1.73 -1.22
C TYR A 108 -8.76 1.21 -0.32
N MET A 109 -8.58 1.24 1.00
CA MET A 109 -9.59 0.81 1.98
C MET A 109 -10.90 1.60 1.92
N ILE A 110 -10.89 2.88 1.50
CA ILE A 110 -12.12 3.68 1.32
C ILE A 110 -13.06 3.01 0.30
N PHE A 111 -12.51 2.43 -0.76
CA PHE A 111 -13.28 1.79 -1.81
C PHE A 111 -13.53 0.31 -1.53
N SER A 112 -12.47 -0.41 -1.17
CA SER A 112 -12.47 -1.87 -1.01
C SER A 112 -13.07 -2.35 0.30
N GLN A 113 -13.16 -1.47 1.31
CA GLN A 113 -13.49 -1.84 2.70
C GLN A 113 -12.58 -2.94 3.26
N GLY A 114 -11.32 -2.95 2.84
CA GLY A 114 -10.32 -3.95 3.22
C GLY A 114 -10.52 -5.32 2.58
N LYS A 115 -11.32 -5.41 1.51
CA LYS A 115 -11.52 -6.64 0.75
C LYS A 115 -10.74 -6.65 -0.57
N GLY A 116 -10.63 -7.82 -1.16
CA GLY A 116 -9.89 -8.05 -2.40
C GLY A 116 -8.53 -8.68 -2.15
N PRO A 117 -7.79 -9.00 -3.22
CA PRO A 117 -6.49 -9.64 -3.10
C PRO A 117 -5.40 -8.67 -2.64
N ILE A 118 -4.46 -9.18 -1.86
CA ILE A 118 -3.29 -8.42 -1.38
C ILE A 118 -2.48 -7.86 -2.55
N TRP A 119 -2.31 -8.62 -3.64
CA TRP A 119 -1.57 -8.14 -4.80
C TRP A 119 -2.19 -6.87 -5.43
N LEU A 120 -3.51 -6.70 -5.34
CA LEU A 120 -4.16 -5.51 -5.89
C LEU A 120 -3.94 -4.29 -4.98
N ASP A 121 -4.06 -4.47 -3.66
CA ASP A 121 -3.78 -3.42 -2.67
C ASP A 121 -2.32 -2.96 -2.75
N GLU A 122 -1.37 -3.90 -2.66
CA GLU A 122 0.07 -3.62 -2.83
C GLU A 122 0.39 -3.02 -4.20
N GLY A 123 -0.27 -3.51 -5.24
CA GLY A 123 -0.10 -2.99 -6.59
C GLY A 123 -0.48 -1.51 -6.70
N PHE A 124 -1.59 -1.10 -6.09
CA PHE A 124 -1.98 0.32 -6.02
C PHE A 124 -0.98 1.13 -5.19
N ALA A 125 -0.55 0.61 -4.04
CA ALA A 125 0.41 1.29 -3.17
C ALA A 125 1.75 1.53 -3.88
N ILE A 126 2.31 0.52 -4.54
CA ILE A 126 3.55 0.60 -5.33
C ILE A 126 3.40 1.56 -6.52
N TYR A 127 2.29 1.46 -7.26
CA TYR A 127 2.07 2.31 -8.43
C TYR A 127 1.93 3.78 -8.05
N THR A 128 1.11 4.09 -7.05
CA THR A 128 0.84 5.48 -6.65
C THR A 128 2.00 6.14 -5.92
N SER A 129 2.84 5.35 -5.24
CA SER A 129 4.02 5.86 -4.51
C SER A 129 5.24 6.10 -5.39
N ASP A 130 5.14 5.89 -6.70
CA ASP A 130 6.24 6.01 -7.66
C ASP A 130 7.36 4.96 -7.47
N GLN A 131 7.15 3.93 -6.64
CA GLN A 131 8.16 2.88 -6.40
C GLN A 131 8.51 2.07 -7.65
N LEU A 132 7.65 2.05 -8.66
CA LEU A 132 7.97 1.43 -9.96
C LEU A 132 9.20 2.01 -10.65
N LYS A 133 9.55 3.28 -10.37
CA LYS A 133 10.72 3.95 -10.96
C LYS A 133 12.05 3.29 -10.57
N THR A 134 12.08 2.62 -9.43
CA THR A 134 13.27 1.94 -8.89
C THR A 134 13.23 0.42 -9.04
N LYS A 135 12.11 -0.13 -9.53
CA LYS A 135 11.93 -1.57 -9.72
C LYS A 135 12.26 -1.99 -11.15
N GLU A 136 12.87 -3.14 -11.30
CA GLU A 136 13.07 -3.76 -12.60
C GLU A 136 11.73 -4.29 -13.13
N LYS A 137 11.40 -3.90 -14.37
CA LYS A 137 10.18 -4.37 -15.01
C LYS A 137 10.30 -5.86 -15.33
N PRO A 138 9.32 -6.71 -14.90
CA PRO A 138 9.36 -8.14 -15.19
C PRO A 138 9.24 -8.39 -16.69
N GLN A 139 9.90 -9.43 -17.18
CA GLN A 139 9.76 -9.87 -18.57
C GLN A 139 8.45 -10.62 -18.80
N GLU A 140 7.94 -11.26 -17.77
CA GLU A 140 6.65 -11.95 -17.74
C GLU A 140 6.07 -11.95 -16.31
N PHE A 141 4.76 -12.01 -16.18
CA PHE A 141 4.10 -12.21 -14.90
C PHE A 141 4.04 -13.70 -14.55
N LYS A 142 4.39 -14.06 -13.30
CA LYS A 142 4.50 -15.45 -12.85
C LYS A 142 3.97 -15.70 -11.44
N THR A 143 3.87 -14.67 -10.60
CA THR A 143 3.74 -14.85 -9.15
C THR A 143 2.57 -14.11 -8.53
N PHE A 144 2.19 -12.91 -9.00
CA PHE A 144 1.29 -12.02 -8.27
C PHE A 144 -0.09 -12.64 -7.95
N ILE A 145 -0.66 -13.47 -8.82
CA ILE A 145 -1.98 -14.09 -8.60
C ILE A 145 -2.00 -14.97 -7.33
N LYS A 146 -0.85 -15.53 -6.94
CA LYS A 146 -0.73 -16.35 -5.71
C LYS A 146 -1.04 -15.56 -4.44
N TYR A 147 -0.89 -14.25 -4.48
CA TYR A 147 -1.01 -13.36 -3.32
C TYR A 147 -2.43 -12.79 -3.18
N TYR A 148 -3.41 -13.69 -3.11
CA TYR A 148 -4.78 -13.29 -2.83
C TYR A 148 -4.98 -12.95 -1.35
N SER A 149 -4.56 -13.85 -0.43
CA SER A 149 -4.82 -13.74 1.01
C SER A 149 -3.56 -13.81 1.89
N HIS A 150 -2.38 -13.91 1.32
CA HIS A 150 -1.12 -13.91 2.05
C HIS A 150 -0.11 -12.99 1.36
N GLU A 151 0.75 -12.37 2.16
CA GLU A 151 1.80 -11.47 1.74
C GLU A 151 3.15 -12.17 1.79
N ASP A 152 3.98 -11.90 0.78
CA ASP A 152 5.36 -12.35 0.70
C ASP A 152 6.15 -11.26 -0.06
N GLU A 153 7.47 -11.19 0.12
CA GLU A 153 8.32 -10.21 -0.58
C GLU A 153 8.18 -10.27 -2.11
N ASP A 154 7.85 -11.41 -2.67
CA ASP A 154 7.68 -11.59 -4.12
C ASP A 154 6.48 -10.82 -4.71
N VAL A 155 5.44 -10.51 -3.92
CA VAL A 155 4.28 -9.74 -4.41
C VAL A 155 4.70 -8.37 -4.91
N TYR A 156 5.69 -7.76 -4.27
CA TYR A 156 6.19 -6.43 -4.61
C TYR A 156 6.94 -6.37 -5.94
N SER A 157 7.31 -7.50 -6.52
CA SER A 157 8.03 -7.57 -7.79
C SER A 157 7.13 -7.33 -9.01
N GLU A 158 5.87 -7.76 -8.96
CA GLU A 158 4.95 -7.75 -10.09
C GLU A 158 3.71 -6.86 -9.89
N ALA A 159 3.16 -6.81 -8.68
CA ALA A 159 1.86 -6.21 -8.39
C ALA A 159 1.69 -4.78 -8.90
N GLY A 160 2.69 -3.91 -8.71
CA GLY A 160 2.66 -2.54 -9.20
C GLY A 160 2.61 -2.44 -10.73
N PHE A 161 3.32 -3.32 -11.45
CA PHE A 161 3.30 -3.37 -12.91
C PHE A 161 1.97 -3.89 -13.45
N VAL A 162 1.32 -4.81 -12.73
CA VAL A 162 -0.04 -5.26 -13.08
C VAL A 162 -1.01 -4.08 -13.00
N VAL A 163 -1.00 -3.32 -11.90
CA VAL A 163 -1.86 -2.13 -11.74
C VAL A 163 -1.54 -1.07 -12.79
N GLU A 164 -0.24 -0.82 -13.08
CA GLU A 164 0.17 0.07 -14.16
C GLU A 164 -0.43 -0.37 -15.51
N GLY A 165 -0.32 -1.64 -15.85
CA GLY A 165 -0.84 -2.20 -17.08
C GLY A 165 -2.37 -2.13 -17.16
N LEU A 166 -3.08 -2.45 -16.07
CA LEU A 166 -4.54 -2.29 -15.99
C LEU A 166 -4.95 -0.85 -16.25
N ILE A 167 -4.29 0.11 -15.63
CA ILE A 167 -4.58 1.54 -15.81
C ILE A 167 -4.30 2.00 -17.25
N LYS A 168 -3.18 1.57 -17.84
CA LYS A 168 -2.84 1.88 -19.23
C LYS A 168 -3.86 1.32 -20.22
N LYS A 169 -4.34 0.10 -19.99
CA LYS A 169 -5.25 -0.60 -20.90
C LYS A 169 -6.70 -0.16 -20.76
N PHE A 170 -7.17 0.01 -19.53
CA PHE A 170 -8.60 0.20 -19.24
C PHE A 170 -8.96 1.62 -18.75
N GLY A 171 -7.96 2.44 -18.44
CA GLY A 171 -8.14 3.76 -17.87
C GLY A 171 -8.26 3.74 -16.34
N LYS A 172 -7.72 4.79 -15.72
CA LYS A 172 -7.65 4.94 -14.26
C LYS A 172 -9.03 4.85 -13.59
N GLU A 173 -10.01 5.54 -14.15
CA GLU A 173 -11.37 5.63 -13.60
C GLU A 173 -12.04 4.25 -13.56
N LYS A 174 -11.85 3.43 -14.60
CA LYS A 174 -12.40 2.07 -14.65
C LYS A 174 -11.72 1.18 -13.60
N VAL A 175 -10.40 1.27 -13.45
CA VAL A 175 -9.65 0.44 -12.48
C VAL A 175 -9.99 0.84 -11.05
N ILE A 176 -10.08 2.14 -10.72
CA ILE A 176 -10.56 2.61 -9.42
C ILE A 176 -12.03 2.24 -9.20
N GLY A 177 -12.84 2.29 -10.25
CA GLY A 177 -14.25 1.87 -10.22
C GLY A 177 -14.41 0.40 -9.79
N PHE A 178 -13.48 -0.47 -10.19
CA PHE A 178 -13.48 -1.88 -9.80
C PHE A 178 -13.28 -2.06 -8.28
N LEU A 179 -12.52 -1.20 -7.62
CA LEU A 179 -12.33 -1.27 -6.16
C LEU A 179 -13.67 -1.15 -5.41
N LYS A 180 -14.65 -0.43 -5.97
CA LYS A 180 -15.99 -0.27 -5.36
C LYS A 180 -16.85 -1.53 -5.44
N VAL A 181 -16.44 -2.51 -6.23
CA VAL A 181 -17.12 -3.80 -6.34
C VAL A 181 -16.66 -4.76 -5.26
N LEU A 182 -15.40 -4.63 -4.82
CA LEU A 182 -14.74 -5.54 -3.87
C LEU A 182 -15.51 -5.78 -2.56
N PRO A 183 -16.19 -4.78 -1.95
CA PRO A 183 -16.96 -5.00 -0.73
C PRO A 183 -18.04 -6.06 -0.85
N ASN A 184 -18.52 -6.35 -2.05
CA ASN A 184 -19.58 -7.32 -2.32
C ASN A 184 -19.06 -8.72 -2.60
N LEU A 185 -17.74 -8.90 -2.73
CA LEU A 185 -17.11 -10.19 -3.02
C LEU A 185 -16.73 -10.89 -1.72
N ASN A 186 -16.94 -12.22 -1.67
CA ASN A 186 -16.73 -12.98 -0.44
C ASN A 186 -15.67 -14.08 -0.58
N SER A 187 -15.18 -14.32 -1.79
CA SER A 187 -14.18 -15.36 -2.06
C SER A 187 -13.26 -14.96 -3.21
N GLU A 188 -12.14 -15.65 -3.33
CA GLU A 188 -11.25 -15.56 -4.47
C GLU A 188 -11.97 -15.91 -5.79
N GLU A 189 -12.86 -16.93 -5.74
CA GLU A 189 -13.65 -17.33 -6.91
C GLU A 189 -14.61 -16.22 -7.36
N ASP A 190 -15.27 -15.53 -6.42
CA ASP A 190 -16.12 -14.39 -6.72
C ASP A 190 -15.31 -13.25 -7.34
N PHE A 191 -14.11 -12.99 -6.80
CA PHE A 191 -13.21 -11.98 -7.32
C PHE A 191 -12.79 -12.29 -8.77
N ASN A 192 -12.36 -13.52 -9.05
CA ASN A 192 -11.90 -13.94 -10.37
C ASN A 192 -13.02 -13.80 -11.41
N LYS A 193 -14.24 -14.25 -11.09
CA LYS A 193 -15.42 -14.13 -11.96
C LYS A 193 -15.79 -12.66 -12.24
N GLU A 194 -15.78 -11.84 -11.18
CA GLU A 194 -16.15 -10.43 -11.35
C GLU A 194 -15.05 -9.62 -12.04
N PHE A 195 -13.76 -9.97 -11.84
CA PHE A 195 -12.64 -9.39 -12.55
C PHE A 195 -12.76 -9.65 -14.07
N GLU A 196 -12.98 -10.91 -14.45
CA GLU A 196 -13.18 -11.31 -15.85
C GLU A 196 -14.36 -10.56 -16.49
N LYS A 197 -15.51 -10.57 -15.82
CA LYS A 197 -16.71 -9.87 -16.29
C LYS A 197 -16.50 -8.35 -16.43
N TYR A 198 -15.78 -7.73 -15.49
CA TYR A 198 -15.60 -6.28 -15.43
C TYR A 198 -14.60 -5.77 -16.48
N PHE A 199 -13.51 -6.52 -16.69
CA PHE A 199 -12.43 -6.14 -17.59
C PHE A 199 -12.49 -6.84 -18.95
N ASP A 200 -13.33 -7.86 -19.11
CA ASP A 200 -13.39 -8.73 -20.29
C ASP A 200 -12.01 -9.40 -20.58
N VAL A 201 -11.35 -9.84 -19.49
CA VAL A 201 -10.04 -10.51 -19.52
C VAL A 201 -9.99 -11.52 -18.39
N GLU A 202 -9.63 -12.77 -18.68
CA GLU A 202 -9.42 -13.79 -17.68
C GLU A 202 -8.26 -13.41 -16.75
N LEU A 203 -8.41 -13.66 -15.44
CA LEU A 203 -7.36 -13.44 -14.47
C LEU A 203 -6.36 -14.62 -14.52
N GLY A 204 -5.51 -14.59 -15.50
CA GLY A 204 -4.48 -15.59 -15.74
C GLY A 204 -3.18 -14.97 -16.20
N TYR A 205 -2.04 -15.58 -15.85
CA TYR A 205 -0.74 -15.03 -16.25
C TYR A 205 -0.62 -14.90 -17.78
N LYS A 206 -1.14 -15.87 -18.54
CA LYS A 206 -1.11 -15.84 -20.00
C LYS A 206 -1.88 -14.66 -20.57
N ASP A 207 -3.06 -14.39 -20.01
CA ASP A 207 -3.99 -13.38 -20.54
C ASP A 207 -3.57 -11.97 -20.13
N LEU A 208 -2.90 -11.86 -18.98
CA LEU A 208 -2.42 -10.59 -18.46
C LEU A 208 -1.00 -10.20 -18.93
N GLN A 209 -0.26 -11.09 -19.66
CA GLN A 209 1.03 -10.70 -20.25
C GLN A 209 0.92 -9.47 -21.16
N CYS A 210 -0.23 -9.25 -21.79
CA CYS A 210 -0.45 -8.07 -22.63
C CYS A 210 -0.50 -6.74 -21.84
N LEU A 211 -0.44 -6.78 -20.52
CA LEU A 211 -0.34 -5.59 -19.64
C LEU A 211 1.12 -5.13 -19.47
N LEU A 212 2.10 -5.97 -19.78
CA LEU A 212 3.51 -5.61 -19.82
C LEU A 212 3.81 -4.85 -21.12
#